data_e728137f37e00020ab031ee9735f84b3
#
_entry.id   e728137f37e00020ab031ee9735f84b3
#
_cell.length_a   1.000
_cell.length_b   1.000
_cell.length_c   1.000
_cell.angle_alpha   90.00
_cell.angle_beta   90.00
_cell.angle_gamma   90.00
#
_symmetry.space_group_name_H-M   'P 1'
#
loop_
_entity.id
_entity.type
_entity.pdbx_description
1 polymer ?
#
loop_
_entity_poly.entity_id
_entity_poly.type
_entity_poly.pdbx_seq_one_letter_code
_entity_poly.pdbx_strand_id
1 'polypeptide(L)'
;TMDFALGGEHLWGAIGMDWNASYAKATEERPNERYLDFQLKKQEFDMDLSDERQPLATPGTGSTLTLSDKFSLKELTEQQEDIKEEDMKFSANFKASLNNGAKLKFGAKVVRKTKEKEIDFYEYTPKDEDAFMTNSLKNTVDQSTDKFMPSDKYQVGTFASKEYVGGLNLNDASQVDKEQ
;
A
#
# COMPACT_ATOMS: atom_id res chain seq x y z
N THR A 1 7.29 4.06 16.32
CA THR A 1 6.67 3.01 17.13
C THR A 1 7.21 3.05 18.56
N MET A 2 6.34 2.87 19.53
CA MET A 2 6.66 2.82 20.95
C MET A 2 5.90 1.65 21.56
N ASP A 3 6.55 0.87 22.41
CA ASP A 3 5.96 -0.30 23.06
C ASP A 3 6.43 -0.39 24.53
N PHE A 4 5.47 -0.59 25.42
CA PHE A 4 5.71 -0.81 26.84
C PHE A 4 5.00 -2.08 27.29
N ALA A 5 5.69 -2.91 28.05
CA ALA A 5 5.11 -4.08 28.64
C ALA A 5 5.55 -4.20 30.11
N LEU A 6 4.61 -4.56 30.98
CA LEU A 6 4.83 -4.84 32.36
C LEU A 6 4.09 -6.12 32.75
N GLY A 7 4.72 -6.98 33.52
CA GLY A 7 4.11 -8.22 33.98
C GLY A 7 4.60 -8.60 35.37
N GLY A 8 3.86 -9.48 35.99
CA GLY A 8 4.20 -9.97 37.31
C GLY A 8 3.63 -11.36 37.56
N GLU A 9 4.32 -12.07 38.47
CA GLU A 9 3.90 -13.37 38.97
C GLU A 9 3.77 -13.31 40.48
N HIS A 10 2.72 -13.92 41.00
CA HIS A 10 2.44 -13.98 42.42
C HIS A 10 2.07 -15.40 42.80
N LEU A 11 2.52 -15.81 43.99
CA LEU A 11 2.20 -17.12 44.54
C LEU A 11 1.71 -16.96 45.99
N TRP A 12 0.46 -17.36 46.24
CA TRP A 12 -0.19 -17.34 47.53
C TRP A 12 -0.59 -18.76 47.96
N GLY A 13 0.31 -19.49 48.63
CA GLY A 13 0.09 -20.87 49.00
C GLY A 13 -0.11 -21.76 47.75
N ALA A 14 -1.32 -22.32 47.57
CA ALA A 14 -1.66 -23.17 46.44
C ALA A 14 -2.17 -22.40 45.18
N ILE A 15 -2.26 -21.06 45.28
CA ILE A 15 -2.78 -20.21 44.19
C ILE A 15 -1.64 -19.41 43.57
N GLY A 16 -1.41 -19.61 42.30
CA GLY A 16 -0.53 -18.78 41.46
C GLY A 16 -1.35 -17.84 40.58
N MET A 17 -0.84 -16.65 40.37
CA MET A 17 -1.36 -15.65 39.42
C MET A 17 -0.20 -15.12 38.60
N ASP A 18 -0.40 -15.03 37.30
CA ASP A 18 0.43 -14.25 36.40
C ASP A 18 -0.42 -13.18 35.70
N TRP A 19 0.17 -12.03 35.47
CA TRP A 19 -0.47 -10.95 34.74
C TRP A 19 0.51 -10.22 33.84
N ASN A 20 -0.03 -9.66 32.78
CA ASN A 20 0.71 -8.84 31.82
C ASN A 20 -0.16 -7.67 31.38
N ALA A 21 0.44 -6.50 31.29
CA ALA A 21 -0.14 -5.28 30.72
C ALA A 21 0.82 -4.75 29.66
N SER A 22 0.30 -4.39 28.51
CA SER A 22 1.10 -3.74 27.46
C SER A 22 0.35 -2.60 26.80
N TYR A 23 1.10 -1.60 26.37
CA TYR A 23 0.66 -0.48 25.58
C TYR A 23 1.62 -0.30 24.40
N ALA A 24 1.10 -0.28 23.19
CA ALA A 24 1.85 0.01 21.98
C ALA A 24 1.21 1.16 21.21
N LYS A 25 2.06 2.03 20.65
CA LYS A 25 1.66 3.11 19.76
C LYS A 25 2.53 3.10 18.51
N ALA A 26 1.89 3.14 17.34
CA ALA A 26 2.54 3.27 16.05
C ALA A 26 1.93 4.46 15.27
N THR A 27 2.79 5.17 14.57
CA THR A 27 2.38 6.20 13.59
C THR A 27 3.05 5.89 12.26
N GLU A 28 2.32 6.08 11.18
CA GLU A 28 2.80 5.99 9.82
C GLU A 28 2.34 7.24 9.07
N GLU A 29 3.25 7.90 8.41
CA GLU A 29 3.00 9.06 7.58
C GLU A 29 3.45 8.73 6.14
N ARG A 30 2.57 8.95 5.18
CA ARG A 30 2.84 8.80 3.76
C ARG A 30 2.56 10.13 3.06
N PRO A 31 3.51 11.05 3.11
CA PRO A 31 3.36 12.32 2.43
C PRO A 31 3.56 12.16 0.93
N ASN A 32 2.73 12.84 0.14
CA ASN A 32 2.92 13.02 -1.30
C ASN A 32 3.01 11.70 -2.10
N GLU A 33 2.11 10.75 -1.84
CA GLU A 33 1.92 9.61 -2.75
C GLU A 33 1.24 10.12 -4.02
N ARG A 34 1.94 10.05 -5.16
CA ARG A 34 1.45 10.51 -6.46
C ARG A 34 1.26 9.36 -7.41
N TYR A 35 0.14 9.41 -8.12
CA TYR A 35 -0.19 8.45 -9.15
C TYR A 35 -0.40 9.18 -10.47
N LEU A 36 0.20 8.65 -11.51
CA LEU A 36 0.12 9.16 -12.86
C LEU A 36 -0.21 7.99 -13.79
N ASP A 37 -1.47 7.93 -14.21
CA ASP A 37 -1.98 6.87 -15.07
C ASP A 37 -2.24 7.36 -16.47
N PHE A 38 -1.78 6.60 -17.46
CA PHE A 38 -2.09 6.79 -18.86
C PHE A 38 -2.96 5.66 -19.37
N GLN A 39 -3.80 5.97 -20.35
CA GLN A 39 -4.68 4.99 -20.98
C GLN A 39 -4.62 5.05 -22.49
N LEU A 40 -4.77 3.89 -23.11
CA LEU A 40 -4.97 3.76 -24.53
C LEU A 40 -6.24 2.93 -24.77
N LYS A 41 -7.30 3.56 -25.32
CA LYS A 41 -8.63 2.93 -25.52
C LYS A 41 -8.70 2.22 -26.85
N LYS A 42 -9.64 1.25 -26.96
CA LYS A 42 -10.00 0.54 -28.19
C LYS A 42 -8.81 -0.16 -28.87
N GLN A 43 -8.02 -0.85 -28.05
CA GLN A 43 -6.90 -1.64 -28.55
C GLN A 43 -7.33 -3.05 -28.90
N GLU A 44 -6.78 -3.55 -29.99
CA GLU A 44 -6.95 -4.95 -30.40
C GLU A 44 -5.73 -5.76 -29.98
N PHE A 45 -5.98 -6.94 -29.43
CA PHE A 45 -4.94 -7.87 -29.00
C PHE A 45 -5.23 -9.26 -29.53
N ASP A 46 -4.21 -9.92 -30.06
CA ASP A 46 -4.21 -11.34 -30.29
C ASP A 46 -3.80 -12.06 -29.02
N MET A 47 -4.62 -13.03 -28.60
CA MET A 47 -4.37 -13.80 -27.38
C MET A 47 -3.83 -15.18 -27.71
N ASP A 48 -2.59 -15.46 -27.32
CA ASP A 48 -2.02 -16.81 -27.33
C ASP A 48 -2.27 -17.49 -25.98
N LEU A 49 -3.11 -18.51 -26.01
CA LEU A 49 -3.50 -19.33 -24.85
C LEU A 49 -2.91 -20.75 -24.94
N SER A 50 -1.93 -21.00 -25.80
CA SER A 50 -1.30 -22.31 -25.97
C SER A 50 -0.61 -22.80 -24.69
N ASP A 51 -0.14 -21.89 -23.86
CA ASP A 51 0.30 -22.14 -22.49
C ASP A 51 -0.65 -21.46 -21.51
N GLU A 52 -1.59 -22.21 -20.92
CA GLU A 52 -2.57 -21.69 -19.98
C GLU A 52 -1.96 -21.04 -18.74
N ARG A 53 -0.70 -21.37 -18.41
CA ARG A 53 0.01 -20.76 -17.28
C ARG A 53 0.73 -19.47 -17.64
N GLN A 54 0.93 -19.24 -18.93
CA GLN A 54 1.63 -18.08 -19.46
C GLN A 54 0.90 -17.52 -20.71
N PRO A 55 -0.36 -17.08 -20.56
CA PRO A 55 -1.09 -16.46 -21.68
C PRO A 55 -0.34 -15.23 -22.17
N LEU A 56 -0.27 -15.01 -23.47
CA LEU A 56 0.42 -13.88 -24.07
C LEU A 56 -0.58 -13.02 -24.88
N ALA A 57 -0.61 -11.73 -24.57
CA ALA A 57 -1.32 -10.74 -25.35
C ALA A 57 -0.34 -10.02 -26.29
N THR A 58 -0.56 -10.11 -27.58
CA THR A 58 0.24 -9.41 -28.59
C THR A 58 -0.58 -8.28 -29.20
N PRO A 59 -0.07 -7.05 -29.29
CA PRO A 59 -0.80 -5.94 -29.91
C PRO A 59 -1.12 -6.22 -31.37
N GLY A 60 -2.39 -6.07 -31.77
CA GLY A 60 -2.82 -6.10 -33.13
C GLY A 60 -2.33 -4.87 -33.92
N THR A 61 -2.70 -4.81 -35.20
CA THR A 61 -2.29 -3.72 -36.10
C THR A 61 -2.74 -2.36 -35.56
N GLY A 62 -1.80 -1.45 -35.32
CA GLY A 62 -2.06 -0.11 -34.77
C GLY A 62 -2.16 0.00 -33.25
N SER A 63 -2.13 -1.13 -32.55
CA SER A 63 -2.09 -1.21 -31.09
C SER A 63 -0.64 -1.21 -30.59
N THR A 64 -0.44 -0.91 -29.30
CA THR A 64 0.88 -0.93 -28.66
C THR A 64 0.76 -1.18 -27.16
N LEU A 65 1.76 -1.84 -26.57
CA LEU A 65 1.93 -1.98 -25.13
C LEU A 65 2.87 -0.93 -24.55
N THR A 66 3.58 -0.21 -25.41
CA THR A 66 4.57 0.79 -24.97
C THR A 66 3.93 2.16 -24.91
N LEU A 67 4.16 2.88 -23.81
CA LEU A 67 3.72 4.26 -23.65
C LEU A 67 4.20 5.14 -24.83
N SER A 68 3.28 5.83 -25.46
CA SER A 68 3.50 6.64 -26.67
C SER A 68 2.53 7.82 -26.75
N ASP A 69 2.63 8.63 -27.79
CA ASP A 69 1.74 9.74 -28.10
C ASP A 69 0.28 9.34 -28.41
N LYS A 70 0.01 8.05 -28.51
CA LYS A 70 -1.35 7.51 -28.65
C LYS A 70 -2.12 7.42 -27.31
N PHE A 71 -1.40 7.49 -26.19
CA PHE A 71 -2.00 7.46 -24.89
C PHE A 71 -2.56 8.84 -24.51
N SER A 72 -3.57 8.85 -23.69
CA SER A 72 -4.09 10.04 -23.00
C SER A 72 -3.88 9.93 -21.51
N LEU A 73 -3.87 11.05 -20.84
CA LEU A 73 -3.91 11.08 -19.38
C LEU A 73 -5.23 10.46 -18.92
N LYS A 74 -5.15 9.56 -17.95
CA LYS A 74 -6.32 8.99 -17.29
C LYS A 74 -6.51 9.58 -15.91
N GLU A 75 -5.42 9.70 -15.15
CA GLU A 75 -5.45 10.13 -13.77
C GLU A 75 -4.11 10.75 -13.37
N LEU A 76 -4.17 11.86 -12.66
CA LEU A 76 -3.06 12.46 -11.93
C LEU A 76 -3.58 12.81 -10.54
N THR A 77 -3.13 12.06 -9.55
CA THR A 77 -3.60 12.23 -8.17
C THR A 77 -2.45 12.37 -7.19
N GLU A 78 -2.71 13.02 -6.07
CA GLU A 78 -1.82 13.10 -4.93
C GLU A 78 -2.61 12.75 -3.67
N GLN A 79 -2.04 11.89 -2.86
CA GLN A 79 -2.59 11.47 -1.59
C GLN A 79 -1.57 11.71 -0.48
N GLN A 80 -2.07 12.22 0.65
CA GLN A 80 -1.36 12.24 1.91
C GLN A 80 -2.11 11.39 2.91
N GLU A 81 -1.41 10.53 3.62
CA GLU A 81 -2.02 9.60 4.57
C GLU A 81 -1.29 9.63 5.91
N ASP A 82 -2.05 9.85 6.98
CA ASP A 82 -1.62 9.78 8.37
C ASP A 82 -2.35 8.65 9.08
N ILE A 83 -1.61 7.70 9.62
CA ILE A 83 -2.15 6.57 10.37
C ILE A 83 -1.61 6.59 11.80
N LYS A 84 -2.51 6.45 12.78
CA LYS A 84 -2.20 6.28 14.20
C LYS A 84 -2.84 5.01 14.71
N GLU A 85 -2.06 4.14 15.30
CA GLU A 85 -2.54 2.91 15.93
C GLU A 85 -2.14 2.88 17.41
N GLU A 86 -3.09 2.51 18.27
CA GLU A 86 -2.87 2.32 19.69
C GLU A 86 -3.46 0.97 20.13
N ASP A 87 -2.62 0.16 20.74
CA ASP A 87 -2.98 -1.15 21.28
C ASP A 87 -2.78 -1.17 22.79
N MET A 88 -3.82 -1.50 23.52
CA MET A 88 -3.76 -1.80 24.96
C MET A 88 -4.15 -3.25 25.20
N LYS A 89 -3.34 -3.96 25.94
CA LYS A 89 -3.60 -5.36 26.28
C LYS A 89 -3.39 -5.55 27.78
N PHE A 90 -4.32 -6.25 28.39
CA PHE A 90 -4.20 -6.73 29.76
C PHE A 90 -4.61 -8.19 29.80
N SER A 91 -3.86 -9.00 30.52
CA SER A 91 -4.22 -10.39 30.80
C SER A 91 -3.87 -10.76 32.23
N ALA A 92 -4.70 -11.60 32.85
CA ALA A 92 -4.45 -12.20 34.13
C ALA A 92 -4.88 -13.66 34.10
N ASN A 93 -4.00 -14.54 34.54
CA ASN A 93 -4.22 -15.98 34.62
C ASN A 93 -4.03 -16.44 36.06
N PHE A 94 -4.88 -17.35 36.47
CA PHE A 94 -4.85 -17.95 37.79
C PHE A 94 -4.70 -19.46 37.68
N LYS A 95 -3.95 -20.04 38.59
CA LYS A 95 -3.74 -21.48 38.73
C LYS A 95 -3.87 -21.87 40.20
N ALA A 96 -4.81 -22.73 40.50
CA ALA A 96 -4.99 -23.29 41.82
C ALA A 96 -4.67 -24.79 41.81
N SER A 97 -3.83 -25.25 42.76
CA SER A 97 -3.55 -26.66 42.98
C SER A 97 -4.48 -27.19 44.06
N LEU A 98 -5.24 -28.24 43.75
CA LEU A 98 -6.18 -28.86 44.69
C LEU A 98 -5.56 -30.07 45.37
N ASN A 99 -6.06 -30.41 46.58
CA ASN A 99 -5.51 -31.46 47.42
C ASN A 99 -5.51 -32.88 46.80
N ASN A 100 -6.33 -33.11 45.77
CA ASN A 100 -6.42 -34.37 45.03
C ASN A 100 -5.47 -34.46 43.84
N GLY A 101 -4.51 -33.54 43.69
CA GLY A 101 -3.58 -33.44 42.57
C GLY A 101 -4.17 -32.75 41.30
N ALA A 102 -5.45 -32.38 41.33
CA ALA A 102 -6.05 -31.62 40.27
C ALA A 102 -5.55 -30.18 40.25
N LYS A 103 -5.58 -29.55 39.06
CA LYS A 103 -5.21 -28.12 38.90
C LYS A 103 -6.35 -27.43 38.18
N LEU A 104 -6.82 -26.34 38.80
CA LEU A 104 -7.78 -25.43 38.16
C LEU A 104 -6.98 -24.26 37.52
N LYS A 105 -7.30 -23.93 36.30
CA LYS A 105 -6.72 -22.77 35.58
C LYS A 105 -7.86 -21.96 35.00
N PHE A 106 -7.81 -20.65 35.19
CA PHE A 106 -8.72 -19.72 34.54
C PHE A 106 -8.00 -18.38 34.32
N GLY A 107 -8.48 -17.58 33.41
CA GLY A 107 -7.88 -16.29 33.10
C GLY A 107 -8.80 -15.45 32.25
N ALA A 108 -8.45 -14.19 32.14
CA ALA A 108 -9.10 -13.23 31.27
C ALA A 108 -8.05 -12.42 30.50
N LYS A 109 -8.40 -12.01 29.30
CA LYS A 109 -7.61 -11.12 28.46
C LYS A 109 -8.53 -10.06 27.89
N VAL A 110 -8.12 -8.81 28.02
CA VAL A 110 -8.77 -7.65 27.42
C VAL A 110 -7.80 -7.05 26.41
N VAL A 111 -8.30 -6.76 25.22
CA VAL A 111 -7.55 -6.08 24.16
C VAL A 111 -8.41 -4.91 23.67
N ARG A 112 -7.82 -3.73 23.66
CA ARG A 112 -8.39 -2.56 23.01
C ARG A 112 -7.42 -2.09 21.95
N LYS A 113 -7.89 -2.06 20.69
CA LYS A 113 -7.15 -1.54 19.57
C LYS A 113 -7.92 -0.36 18.99
N THR A 114 -7.22 0.75 18.80
CA THR A 114 -7.74 1.94 18.14
C THR A 114 -6.86 2.21 16.93
N LYS A 115 -7.49 2.46 15.77
CA LYS A 115 -6.81 2.88 14.55
C LYS A 115 -7.54 4.10 14.00
N GLU A 116 -6.79 5.17 13.84
CA GLU A 116 -7.23 6.40 13.19
C GLU A 116 -6.46 6.52 11.87
N LYS A 117 -7.17 6.81 10.80
CA LYS A 117 -6.61 7.02 9.48
C LYS A 117 -7.22 8.28 8.89
N GLU A 118 -6.37 9.23 8.54
CA GLU A 118 -6.72 10.48 7.88
C GLU A 118 -6.09 10.46 6.48
N ILE A 119 -6.88 10.80 5.47
CA ILE A 119 -6.45 10.81 4.08
C ILE A 119 -6.90 12.14 3.47
N ASP A 120 -5.93 12.89 2.97
CA ASP A 120 -6.16 14.00 2.05
C ASP A 120 -5.90 13.49 0.63
N PHE A 121 -6.92 13.53 -0.20
CA PHE A 121 -6.85 13.07 -1.59
C PHE A 121 -7.20 14.21 -2.53
N TYR A 122 -6.41 14.36 -3.59
CA TYR A 122 -6.59 15.38 -4.60
C TYR A 122 -6.41 14.79 -5.99
N GLU A 123 -7.30 15.20 -6.90
CA GLU A 123 -7.20 14.93 -8.33
C GLU A 123 -6.77 16.21 -9.06
N TYR A 124 -5.96 16.07 -10.09
CA TYR A 124 -5.43 17.19 -10.85
C TYR A 124 -5.69 17.01 -12.33
N THR A 125 -6.16 18.07 -12.98
CA THR A 125 -6.34 18.12 -14.41
C THR A 125 -5.38 19.15 -15.02
N PRO A 126 -4.40 18.73 -15.86
CA PRO A 126 -3.54 19.67 -16.57
C PRO A 126 -4.35 20.57 -17.51
N LYS A 127 -4.09 21.89 -17.49
CA LYS A 127 -4.76 22.84 -18.38
C LYS A 127 -4.35 22.69 -19.85
N ASP A 128 -3.16 22.18 -20.09
CA ASP A 128 -2.64 21.80 -21.40
C ASP A 128 -2.23 20.32 -21.35
N GLU A 129 -3.18 19.44 -21.68
CA GLU A 129 -2.96 17.99 -21.65
C GLU A 129 -1.92 17.56 -22.69
N ASP A 130 -1.87 18.20 -23.86
CA ASP A 130 -0.92 17.84 -24.91
C ASP A 130 0.52 18.18 -24.50
N ALA A 131 0.73 19.35 -23.90
CA ALA A 131 2.03 19.72 -23.36
C ALA A 131 2.44 18.82 -22.19
N PHE A 132 1.50 18.48 -21.30
CA PHE A 132 1.72 17.56 -20.21
C PHE A 132 2.13 16.17 -20.70
N MET A 133 1.39 15.62 -21.68
CA MET A 133 1.70 14.33 -22.28
C MET A 133 3.08 14.35 -22.97
N THR A 134 3.39 15.40 -23.75
CA THR A 134 4.69 15.56 -24.37
C THR A 134 5.84 15.56 -23.37
N ASN A 135 5.67 16.23 -22.24
CA ASN A 135 6.67 16.28 -21.18
C ASN A 135 6.79 14.92 -20.46
N SER A 136 5.68 14.25 -20.21
CA SER A 136 5.66 12.93 -19.60
C SER A 136 6.42 11.90 -20.44
N LEU A 137 6.21 11.91 -21.77
CA LEU A 137 6.90 11.00 -22.69
C LEU A 137 8.41 11.25 -22.79
N LYS A 138 8.87 12.49 -22.59
CA LYS A 138 10.31 12.83 -22.55
C LYS A 138 11.00 12.38 -21.25
N ASN A 139 10.23 12.14 -20.21
CA ASN A 139 10.73 11.81 -18.87
C ASN A 139 10.31 10.40 -18.45
N THR A 140 10.57 9.44 -19.31
CA THR A 140 10.24 8.03 -19.10
C THR A 140 11.46 7.22 -18.73
N VAL A 141 11.22 6.06 -18.11
CA VAL A 141 12.22 5.03 -17.80
C VAL A 141 11.65 3.67 -18.19
N ASP A 142 12.48 2.86 -18.83
CA ASP A 142 12.17 1.46 -19.10
C ASP A 142 12.44 0.62 -17.86
N GLN A 143 11.39 -0.03 -17.34
CA GLN A 143 11.42 -0.90 -16.18
C GLN A 143 11.57 -2.39 -16.56
N SER A 144 11.78 -2.68 -17.84
CA SER A 144 11.98 -4.05 -18.31
C SER A 144 13.22 -4.68 -17.68
N THR A 145 13.15 -5.96 -17.39
CA THR A 145 14.24 -6.73 -16.77
C THR A 145 14.24 -8.17 -17.23
N ASP A 146 15.41 -8.75 -17.43
CA ASP A 146 15.59 -10.16 -17.80
C ASP A 146 15.12 -11.16 -16.73
N LYS A 147 14.82 -10.66 -15.54
CA LYS A 147 14.39 -11.46 -14.38
C LYS A 147 12.94 -11.24 -13.99
N PHE A 148 12.12 -10.69 -14.90
CA PHE A 148 10.72 -10.46 -14.59
C PHE A 148 9.97 -11.79 -14.38
N MET A 149 9.23 -11.88 -13.29
CA MET A 149 8.40 -13.04 -12.98
C MET A 149 6.99 -12.85 -13.52
N PRO A 150 6.32 -13.89 -14.06
CA PRO A 150 6.68 -15.31 -14.01
C PRO A 150 7.62 -15.75 -15.13
N SER A 151 7.92 -14.95 -16.13
CA SER A 151 8.87 -15.29 -17.19
C SER A 151 9.34 -14.04 -17.95
N ASP A 152 10.40 -14.20 -18.73
CA ASP A 152 10.96 -13.21 -19.64
C ASP A 152 10.03 -12.82 -20.81
N LYS A 153 8.96 -13.58 -21.04
CA LYS A 153 7.91 -13.26 -22.02
C LYS A 153 7.12 -12.01 -21.65
N TYR A 154 7.08 -11.68 -20.35
CA TYR A 154 6.38 -10.48 -19.86
C TYR A 154 7.41 -9.41 -19.52
N GLN A 155 7.11 -8.19 -19.84
CA GLN A 155 7.95 -7.05 -19.52
C GLN A 155 7.09 -5.95 -18.90
N VAL A 156 7.66 -5.25 -17.94
CA VAL A 156 6.98 -4.13 -17.28
C VAL A 156 6.80 -2.97 -18.24
N GLY A 157 7.81 -2.73 -19.09
CA GLY A 157 7.79 -1.68 -20.11
C GLY A 157 8.17 -0.31 -19.57
N THR A 158 7.73 0.72 -20.27
CA THR A 158 8.14 2.12 -20.06
C THR A 158 7.08 2.89 -19.28
N PHE A 159 7.53 3.60 -18.24
CA PHE A 159 6.71 4.43 -17.35
C PHE A 159 7.28 5.85 -17.25
N ALA A 160 6.47 6.81 -16.84
CA ALA A 160 6.97 8.10 -16.40
C ALA A 160 7.96 7.92 -15.24
N SER A 161 9.07 8.63 -15.25
CA SER A 161 10.09 8.48 -14.23
C SER A 161 9.60 8.99 -12.86
N LYS A 162 10.09 8.37 -11.80
CA LYS A 162 9.78 8.76 -10.42
C LYS A 162 10.19 10.21 -10.14
N GLU A 163 11.33 10.62 -10.68
CA GLU A 163 11.86 11.97 -10.54
C GLU A 163 10.95 12.99 -11.21
N TYR A 164 10.40 12.67 -12.39
CA TYR A 164 9.45 13.53 -13.08
C TYR A 164 8.15 13.67 -12.30
N VAL A 165 7.53 12.55 -11.91
CA VAL A 165 6.26 12.56 -11.16
C VAL A 165 6.42 13.27 -9.83
N GLY A 166 7.52 13.00 -9.11
CA GLY A 166 7.83 13.66 -7.83
C GLY A 166 8.14 15.15 -7.96
N GLY A 167 8.66 15.57 -9.12
CA GLY A 167 9.02 16.96 -9.40
C GLY A 167 7.88 17.84 -9.95
N LEU A 168 6.69 17.27 -10.22
CA LEU A 168 5.53 18.03 -10.71
C LEU A 168 5.11 19.11 -9.69
N ASN A 169 4.96 20.35 -10.14
CA ASN A 169 4.44 21.43 -9.31
C ASN A 169 2.91 21.47 -9.35
N LEU A 170 2.27 20.62 -8.54
CA LEU A 170 0.81 20.49 -8.47
C LEU A 170 0.12 21.66 -7.72
N ASN A 171 0.88 22.61 -7.18
CA ASN A 171 0.33 23.81 -6.55
C ASN A 171 0.24 25.01 -7.50
N ASP A 172 0.70 24.86 -8.75
CA ASP A 172 0.64 25.93 -9.75
C ASP A 172 -0.72 25.93 -10.46
N ALA A 173 -1.65 26.74 -9.97
CA ALA A 173 -2.98 26.91 -10.54
C ALA A 173 -2.99 27.46 -11.99
N SER A 174 -1.85 27.88 -12.54
CA SER A 174 -1.74 28.24 -13.94
C SER A 174 -1.54 27.02 -14.85
N GLN A 175 -1.10 25.91 -14.29
CA GLN A 175 -0.77 24.68 -15.03
C GLN A 175 -1.76 23.56 -14.80
N VAL A 176 -2.32 23.45 -13.60
CA VAL A 176 -3.25 22.39 -13.21
C VAL A 176 -4.47 22.95 -12.47
N ASP A 177 -5.61 22.32 -12.68
CA ASP A 177 -6.80 22.49 -11.85
C ASP A 177 -6.79 21.39 -10.79
N LYS A 178 -7.15 21.74 -9.54
CA LYS A 178 -7.15 20.84 -8.39
C LYS A 178 -8.57 20.61 -7.91
N GLU A 179 -8.96 19.36 -7.74
CA GLU A 179 -10.23 18.93 -7.14
C GLU A 179 -9.95 18.09 -5.87
N GLN A 180 -10.91 18.10 -4.92
CA GLN A 180 -10.81 17.40 -3.63
C GLN A 180 -11.96 16.40 -3.49
#